data_d4451c851283e3886cc0a5afdd5f941e
#
_entry.id   d4451c851283e3886cc0a5afdd5f941e
#
_cell.length_a   1.000
_cell.length_b   1.000
_cell.length_c   1.000
_cell.angle_alpha   90.00
_cell.angle_beta   90.00
_cell.angle_gamma   90.00
#
_symmetry.space_group_name_H-M   'P 1'
#
loop_
_entity.id
_entity.type
_entity.pdbx_description
1 polymer ?
#
loop_
_entity_poly.entity_id
_entity_poly.type
_entity_poly.pdbx_seq_one_letter_code
_entity_poly.pdbx_strand_id
1 'polypeptide(L)'
;MVATHLPLVVKDEGPHGLIEGHFAAANRHWQALAGRETLVIFPGPHSYVSPKFYVEEQAVPTWNYIAVHAYGKMTLVEDNEGKDALLAGLLNTHEPAVLEHWRSLPENYRRSMLAGIVGFRIPIERIEGKFKISQNRKPEERANVRAAHAAGTDDQRALAAWMERLGG
;
A
#
# COMPACT_ATOMS: atom_id res chain seq x y z
N MET A 1 -14.77 10.56 -9.81
CA MET A 1 -13.75 9.59 -9.35
C MET A 1 -13.54 9.81 -7.85
N VAL A 2 -13.55 8.76 -7.04
CA VAL A 2 -13.38 8.82 -5.57
C VAL A 2 -12.26 7.86 -5.20
N ALA A 3 -11.43 8.22 -4.21
CA ALA A 3 -10.45 7.34 -3.58
C ALA A 3 -10.73 7.24 -2.08
N THR A 4 -10.43 6.10 -1.49
CA THR A 4 -10.52 5.87 -0.04
C THR A 4 -9.18 5.30 0.45
N HIS A 5 -8.67 5.84 1.54
CA HIS A 5 -7.47 5.33 2.21
C HIS A 5 -7.89 4.33 3.30
N LEU A 6 -7.35 3.13 3.24
CA LEU A 6 -7.68 2.04 4.15
C LEU A 6 -6.42 1.28 4.55
N PRO A 7 -6.32 0.77 5.78
CA PRO A 7 -5.38 -0.27 6.11
C PRO A 7 -5.80 -1.58 5.42
N LEU A 8 -4.83 -2.26 4.82
CA LEU A 8 -5.07 -3.47 4.05
C LEU A 8 -4.11 -4.57 4.51
N VAL A 9 -4.56 -5.81 4.40
CA VAL A 9 -3.71 -7.00 4.56
C VAL A 9 -3.56 -7.64 3.19
N VAL A 10 -2.32 -8.01 2.84
CA VAL A 10 -2.04 -8.81 1.64
C VAL A 10 -1.65 -10.20 2.09
N LYS A 11 -2.36 -11.21 1.62
CA LYS A 11 -2.08 -12.63 1.88
C LYS A 11 -1.43 -13.27 0.68
N ASP A 12 -0.56 -14.23 0.93
CA ASP A 12 0.05 -15.07 -0.11
C ASP A 12 -0.93 -16.19 -0.51
N GLU A 13 -2.01 -15.79 -1.19
CA GLU A 13 -3.07 -16.67 -1.67
C GLU A 13 -3.34 -16.39 -3.16
N GLY A 14 -3.44 -17.45 -3.96
CA GLY A 14 -3.60 -17.32 -5.42
C GLY A 14 -2.31 -16.90 -6.14
N PRO A 15 -2.38 -16.59 -7.44
CA PRO A 15 -1.20 -16.36 -8.26
C PRO A 15 -0.43 -15.06 -7.96
N HIS A 16 -1.11 -14.05 -7.43
CA HIS A 16 -0.53 -12.73 -7.17
C HIS A 16 -0.85 -12.19 -5.77
N GLY A 17 -1.52 -12.99 -4.93
CA GLY A 17 -1.95 -12.60 -3.60
C GLY A 17 -3.43 -12.20 -3.53
N LEU A 18 -3.91 -12.06 -2.30
CA LEU A 18 -5.26 -11.63 -1.95
C LEU A 18 -5.19 -10.40 -1.06
N ILE A 19 -5.86 -9.32 -1.46
CA ILE A 19 -6.02 -8.13 -0.63
C ILE A 19 -7.30 -8.27 0.19
N GLU A 20 -7.19 -8.05 1.50
CA GLU A 20 -8.31 -7.99 2.43
C GLU A 20 -8.36 -6.65 3.15
N GLY A 21 -9.57 -6.18 3.41
CA GLY A 21 -9.81 -4.95 4.15
C GLY A 21 -11.29 -4.72 4.46
N HIS A 22 -11.58 -3.58 5.04
CA HIS A 22 -12.96 -3.17 5.28
C HIS A 22 -13.15 -1.66 5.12
N PHE A 23 -14.36 -1.28 4.75
CA PHE A 23 -14.85 0.10 4.81
C PHE A 23 -15.67 0.29 6.09
N ALA A 24 -15.71 1.51 6.61
CA ALA A 24 -16.83 1.88 7.45
C ALA A 24 -18.14 1.78 6.63
N ALA A 25 -19.19 1.20 7.17
CA ALA A 25 -20.47 1.01 6.45
C ALA A 25 -21.05 2.34 5.92
N ALA A 26 -20.79 3.45 6.62
CA ALA A 26 -21.19 4.81 6.22
C ALA A 26 -20.43 5.34 4.99
N ASN A 27 -19.26 4.80 4.68
CA ASN A 27 -18.51 5.19 3.47
C ASN A 27 -19.05 4.43 2.26
N ARG A 28 -19.98 5.03 1.54
CA ARG A 28 -20.67 4.41 0.41
C ARG A 28 -19.80 4.08 -0.81
N HIS A 29 -18.51 4.38 -0.79
CA HIS A 29 -17.61 4.05 -1.92
C HIS A 29 -17.58 2.54 -2.21
N TRP A 30 -17.73 1.70 -1.20
CA TRP A 30 -17.81 0.24 -1.37
C TRP A 30 -18.94 -0.19 -2.33
N GLN A 31 -20.07 0.55 -2.38
CA GLN A 31 -21.19 0.24 -3.29
C GLN A 31 -20.80 0.44 -4.76
N ALA A 32 -19.95 1.43 -5.03
CA ALA A 32 -19.45 1.69 -6.38
C ALA A 32 -18.41 0.67 -6.84
N LEU A 33 -17.75 -0.02 -5.91
CA LEU A 33 -16.66 -0.96 -6.17
C LEU A 33 -17.13 -2.42 -6.17
N ALA A 34 -18.23 -2.74 -5.49
CA ALA A 34 -18.74 -4.10 -5.34
C ALA A 34 -18.93 -4.80 -6.71
N GLY A 35 -18.27 -5.94 -6.87
CA GLY A 35 -18.30 -6.74 -8.09
C GLY A 35 -17.59 -6.14 -9.30
N ARG A 36 -16.81 -5.07 -9.12
CA ARG A 36 -16.10 -4.36 -10.20
C ARG A 36 -14.59 -4.49 -10.07
N GLU A 37 -13.91 -4.31 -11.20
CA GLU A 37 -12.45 -4.12 -11.21
C GLU A 37 -12.09 -2.89 -10.36
N THR A 38 -11.15 -3.09 -9.47
CA THR A 38 -10.72 -2.11 -8.48
C THR A 38 -9.21 -1.97 -8.55
N LEU A 39 -8.74 -0.73 -8.58
CA LEU A 39 -7.33 -0.39 -8.44
C LEU A 39 -7.02 -0.10 -6.98
N VAL A 40 -6.03 -0.83 -6.45
CA VAL A 40 -5.42 -0.54 -5.16
C VAL A 40 -4.01 -0.02 -5.39
N ILE A 41 -3.71 1.16 -4.85
CA ILE A 41 -2.40 1.80 -4.96
C ILE A 41 -1.68 1.70 -3.61
N PHE A 42 -0.51 1.07 -3.61
CA PHE A 42 0.42 1.06 -2.49
C PHE A 42 1.53 2.07 -2.78
N PRO A 43 1.47 3.29 -2.19
CA PRO A 43 2.53 4.26 -2.32
C PRO A 43 3.75 3.80 -1.53
N GLY A 44 4.91 3.87 -2.16
CA GLY A 44 6.20 3.64 -1.53
C GLY A 44 6.93 4.97 -1.27
N PRO A 45 8.24 4.91 -0.97
CA PRO A 45 9.04 6.09 -0.71
C PRO A 45 9.10 7.00 -1.94
N HIS A 46 9.14 8.30 -1.70
CA HIS A 46 9.19 9.31 -2.75
C HIS A 46 9.99 10.54 -2.31
N SER A 47 10.63 11.21 -3.27
CA SER A 47 11.38 12.44 -2.97
C SER A 47 11.62 13.29 -4.21
N TYR A 48 11.76 14.58 -3.98
CA TYR A 48 12.30 15.54 -4.93
C TYR A 48 13.78 15.29 -5.20
N VAL A 49 14.20 15.41 -6.45
CA VAL A 49 15.59 15.31 -6.90
C VAL A 49 16.01 16.64 -7.50
N SER A 50 16.94 17.30 -6.82
CA SER A 50 17.48 18.59 -7.26
C SER A 50 18.45 18.43 -8.43
N PRO A 51 18.42 19.35 -9.43
CA PRO A 51 19.42 19.40 -10.51
C PRO A 51 20.86 19.55 -10.01
N LYS A 52 21.07 20.06 -8.79
CA LYS A 52 22.41 20.21 -8.20
C LYS A 52 23.18 18.90 -8.04
N PHE A 53 22.51 17.76 -8.12
CA PHE A 53 23.13 16.43 -8.06
C PHE A 53 23.63 15.95 -9.41
N TYR A 54 23.28 16.66 -10.50
CA TYR A 54 23.67 16.32 -11.86
C TYR A 54 24.96 17.01 -12.26
N VAL A 55 25.68 16.39 -13.17
CA VAL A 55 26.92 16.93 -13.75
C VAL A 55 26.61 17.90 -14.89
N GLU A 56 25.48 17.70 -15.56
CA GLU A 56 25.05 18.55 -16.66
C GLU A 56 24.49 19.87 -16.14
N GLU A 57 25.02 21.01 -16.69
CA GLU A 57 24.54 22.35 -16.33
C GLU A 57 23.08 22.60 -16.75
N GLN A 58 22.67 22.03 -17.89
CA GLN A 58 21.30 22.13 -18.39
C GLN A 58 20.45 20.97 -17.89
N ALA A 59 20.13 20.97 -16.59
CA ALA A 59 19.33 19.94 -15.97
C ALA A 59 18.09 20.51 -15.27
N VAL A 60 17.02 19.75 -15.28
CA VAL A 60 15.76 20.09 -14.61
C VAL A 60 15.51 19.19 -13.42
N PRO A 61 14.78 19.67 -12.41
CA PRO A 61 14.41 18.83 -11.27
C PRO A 61 13.48 17.69 -11.69
N THR A 62 13.45 16.65 -10.86
CA THR A 62 12.51 15.54 -11.02
C THR A 62 12.02 15.03 -9.67
N TRP A 63 11.19 14.01 -9.72
CA TRP A 63 10.68 13.29 -8.56
C TRP A 63 11.03 11.82 -8.70
N ASN A 64 11.68 11.25 -7.70
CA ASN A 64 11.84 9.80 -7.56
C ASN A 64 10.71 9.24 -6.71
N TYR A 65 10.20 8.08 -7.07
CA TYR A 65 9.16 7.39 -6.33
C TYR A 65 9.09 5.91 -6.67
N ILE A 66 8.51 5.16 -5.76
CA ILE A 66 8.12 3.77 -5.97
C ILE A 66 6.63 3.68 -5.71
N ALA A 67 5.91 2.92 -6.51
CA ALA A 67 4.51 2.62 -6.31
C ALA A 67 4.17 1.24 -6.86
N VAL A 68 3.22 0.55 -6.21
CA VAL A 68 2.65 -0.70 -6.71
C VAL A 68 1.17 -0.48 -6.94
N HIS A 69 0.69 -0.86 -8.11
CA HIS A 69 -0.71 -0.88 -8.49
C HIS A 69 -1.16 -2.32 -8.59
N ALA A 70 -2.11 -2.71 -7.76
CA ALA A 70 -2.75 -4.02 -7.79
C ALA A 70 -4.17 -3.88 -8.32
N TYR A 71 -4.56 -4.75 -9.21
CA TYR A 71 -5.87 -4.75 -9.85
C TYR A 71 -6.55 -6.08 -9.60
N GLY A 72 -7.85 -6.04 -9.34
CA GLY A 72 -8.66 -7.22 -9.18
C GLY A 72 -10.13 -6.87 -8.94
N LYS A 73 -10.99 -7.86 -9.01
CA LYS A 73 -12.42 -7.68 -8.79
C LYS A 73 -12.74 -7.73 -7.31
N MET A 74 -13.31 -6.65 -6.78
CA MET A 74 -13.70 -6.58 -5.38
C MET A 74 -14.96 -7.41 -5.11
N THR A 75 -14.90 -8.30 -4.13
CA THR A 75 -16.03 -9.05 -3.60
C THR A 75 -16.31 -8.64 -2.16
N LEU A 76 -17.59 -8.52 -1.77
CA LEU A 76 -17.97 -8.17 -0.40
C LEU A 76 -17.93 -9.40 0.51
N VAL A 77 -17.61 -9.16 1.78
CA VAL A 77 -17.73 -10.11 2.88
C VAL A 77 -18.79 -9.55 3.81
N GLU A 78 -20.00 -10.14 3.74
CA GLU A 78 -21.19 -9.60 4.40
C GLU A 78 -21.50 -10.31 5.72
N ASP A 79 -21.14 -11.58 5.85
CA ASP A 79 -21.36 -12.36 7.08
C ASP A 79 -20.41 -11.96 8.22
N ASN A 80 -20.88 -12.14 9.44
CA ASN A 80 -20.13 -11.73 10.63
C ASN A 80 -18.87 -12.56 10.86
N GLU A 81 -18.87 -13.83 10.49
CA GLU A 81 -17.71 -14.72 10.64
C GLU A 81 -16.57 -14.28 9.71
N GLY A 82 -16.90 -14.02 8.45
CA GLY A 82 -15.95 -13.50 7.48
C GLY A 82 -15.39 -12.12 7.88
N LYS A 83 -16.25 -11.21 8.35
CA LYS A 83 -15.81 -9.89 8.84
C LYS A 83 -14.91 -10.00 10.07
N ASP A 84 -15.23 -10.89 11.01
CA ASP A 84 -14.40 -11.13 12.19
C ASP A 84 -13.03 -11.69 11.80
N ALA A 85 -12.98 -12.60 10.82
CA ALA A 85 -11.74 -13.16 10.30
C ALA A 85 -10.87 -12.08 9.62
N LEU A 86 -11.46 -11.17 8.82
CA LEU A 86 -10.76 -10.03 8.22
C LEU A 86 -10.18 -9.10 9.28
N LEU A 87 -10.98 -8.76 10.28
CA LEU A 87 -10.55 -7.90 11.39
C LEU A 87 -9.44 -8.57 12.20
N ALA A 88 -9.57 -9.85 12.48
CA ALA A 88 -8.55 -10.64 13.18
C ALA A 88 -7.22 -10.65 12.41
N GLY A 89 -7.27 -10.80 11.08
CA GLY A 89 -6.08 -10.69 10.21
C GLY A 89 -5.39 -9.34 10.30
N LEU A 90 -6.16 -8.27 10.25
CA LEU A 90 -5.66 -6.89 10.37
C LEU A 90 -5.03 -6.64 11.76
N LEU A 91 -5.72 -7.02 12.83
CA LEU A 91 -5.23 -6.86 14.19
C LEU A 91 -3.96 -7.67 14.42
N ASN A 92 -3.91 -8.91 13.94
CA ASN A 92 -2.73 -9.75 14.07
C ASN A 92 -1.51 -9.19 13.33
N THR A 93 -1.72 -8.48 12.23
CA THR A 93 -0.65 -7.85 11.45
C THR A 93 -0.07 -6.63 12.16
N HIS A 94 -0.91 -5.83 12.81
CA HIS A 94 -0.49 -4.56 13.40
C HIS A 94 -0.21 -4.65 14.90
N GLU A 95 -1.04 -5.37 15.66
CA GLU A 95 -0.93 -5.46 17.12
C GLU A 95 -1.61 -6.74 17.65
N PRO A 96 -0.88 -7.88 17.67
CA PRO A 96 -1.45 -9.17 18.09
C PRO A 96 -2.11 -9.16 19.47
N ALA A 97 -1.62 -8.36 20.42
CA ALA A 97 -2.20 -8.22 21.75
C ALA A 97 -3.66 -7.68 21.71
N VAL A 98 -3.96 -6.80 20.76
CA VAL A 98 -5.33 -6.27 20.56
C VAL A 98 -6.26 -7.34 20.02
N LEU A 99 -5.78 -8.34 19.29
CA LEU A 99 -6.59 -9.46 18.84
C LEU A 99 -7.09 -10.30 20.04
N GLU A 100 -6.25 -10.52 21.04
CA GLU A 100 -6.68 -11.24 22.27
C GLU A 100 -7.74 -10.43 23.02
N HIS A 101 -7.53 -9.13 23.15
CA HIS A 101 -8.54 -8.24 23.73
C HIS A 101 -9.85 -8.26 22.93
N TRP A 102 -9.79 -8.17 21.61
CA TRP A 102 -10.98 -8.27 20.76
C TRP A 102 -11.78 -9.56 21.02
N ARG A 103 -11.09 -10.70 21.13
CA ARG A 103 -11.72 -12.00 21.42
C ARG A 103 -12.34 -12.08 22.80
N SER A 104 -11.82 -11.35 23.78
CA SER A 104 -12.36 -11.31 25.16
C SER A 104 -13.60 -10.44 25.31
N LEU A 105 -13.92 -9.58 24.33
CA LEU A 105 -15.08 -8.70 24.37
C LEU A 105 -16.40 -9.50 24.27
N PRO A 106 -17.49 -9.00 24.90
CA PRO A 106 -18.81 -9.61 24.78
C PRO A 106 -19.26 -9.78 23.32
N GLU A 107 -19.89 -10.91 23.02
CA GLU A 107 -20.31 -11.22 21.65
C GLU A 107 -21.24 -10.16 21.05
N ASN A 108 -22.21 -9.66 21.85
CA ASN A 108 -23.13 -8.62 21.41
C ASN A 108 -22.41 -7.32 21.03
N TYR A 109 -21.34 -6.97 21.75
CA TYR A 109 -20.51 -5.80 21.44
C TYR A 109 -19.75 -6.02 20.12
N ARG A 110 -19.06 -7.16 19.97
CA ARG A 110 -18.34 -7.50 18.74
C ARG A 110 -19.28 -7.49 17.52
N ARG A 111 -20.46 -8.10 17.65
CA ARG A 111 -21.48 -8.10 16.61
C ARG A 111 -21.93 -6.70 16.21
N SER A 112 -22.10 -5.81 17.19
CA SER A 112 -22.43 -4.41 16.93
C SER A 112 -21.32 -3.67 16.16
N MET A 113 -20.06 -3.92 16.51
CA MET A 113 -18.91 -3.34 15.78
C MET A 113 -18.79 -3.87 14.35
N LEU A 114 -19.00 -5.17 14.14
CA LEU A 114 -18.98 -5.79 12.81
C LEU A 114 -20.13 -5.29 11.91
N ALA A 115 -21.27 -4.90 12.49
CA ALA A 115 -22.35 -4.26 11.73
C ALA A 115 -21.97 -2.87 11.21
N GLY A 116 -21.01 -2.19 11.83
CA GLY A 116 -20.49 -0.89 11.42
C GLY A 116 -19.50 -0.93 10.25
N ILE A 117 -19.14 -2.12 9.76
CA ILE A 117 -18.15 -2.29 8.68
C ILE A 117 -18.70 -3.13 7.53
N VAL A 118 -18.10 -2.93 6.36
CA VAL A 118 -18.29 -3.75 5.16
C VAL A 118 -16.94 -4.35 4.79
N GLY A 119 -16.79 -5.66 4.97
CA GLY A 119 -15.58 -6.40 4.59
C GLY A 119 -15.49 -6.59 3.09
N PHE A 120 -14.27 -6.71 2.57
CA PHE A 120 -14.05 -7.04 1.17
C PHE A 120 -12.79 -7.86 0.96
N ARG A 121 -12.77 -8.54 -0.19
CA ARG A 121 -11.64 -9.27 -0.74
C ARG A 121 -11.40 -8.87 -2.18
N ILE A 122 -10.12 -8.75 -2.56
CA ILE A 122 -9.70 -8.52 -3.94
C ILE A 122 -8.61 -9.54 -4.27
N PRO A 123 -8.94 -10.68 -4.91
CA PRO A 123 -7.95 -11.53 -5.54
C PRO A 123 -7.18 -10.69 -6.57
N ILE A 124 -5.84 -10.65 -6.44
CA ILE A 124 -5.03 -9.83 -7.33
C ILE A 124 -4.91 -10.54 -8.67
N GLU A 125 -5.41 -9.91 -9.72
CA GLU A 125 -5.38 -10.44 -11.10
C GLU A 125 -4.20 -9.87 -11.88
N ARG A 126 -3.74 -8.65 -11.53
CA ARG A 126 -2.63 -7.96 -12.20
C ARG A 126 -1.90 -7.03 -11.23
N ILE A 127 -0.56 -7.00 -11.34
CA ILE A 127 0.31 -6.10 -10.56
C ILE A 127 1.16 -5.29 -11.52
N GLU A 128 1.29 -4.01 -11.27
CA GLU A 128 2.21 -3.09 -11.95
C GLU A 128 3.09 -2.39 -10.92
N GLY A 129 4.41 -2.59 -11.02
CA GLY A 129 5.39 -1.88 -10.21
C GLY A 129 5.99 -0.71 -10.97
N LYS A 130 6.08 0.45 -10.35
CA LYS A 130 6.76 1.61 -10.89
C LYS A 130 7.91 2.01 -9.99
N PHE A 131 9.13 1.88 -10.52
CA PHE A 131 10.36 2.34 -9.89
C PHE A 131 10.93 3.47 -10.74
N LYS A 132 10.72 4.70 -10.32
CA LYS A 132 11.38 5.87 -10.89
C LYS A 132 12.43 6.34 -9.90
N ILE A 133 13.66 5.89 -10.08
CA ILE A 133 14.78 6.08 -9.16
C ILE A 133 16.04 6.54 -9.89
N SER A 134 15.88 7.43 -10.87
CA SER A 134 16.98 8.02 -11.67
C SER A 134 17.73 7.02 -12.58
N GLN A 135 17.11 5.91 -12.98
CA GLN A 135 17.76 4.87 -13.80
C GLN A 135 18.28 5.36 -15.15
N ASN A 136 17.67 6.43 -15.66
CA ASN A 136 18.02 7.04 -16.95
C ASN A 136 19.20 8.03 -16.85
N ARG A 137 19.78 8.23 -15.66
CA ARG A 137 20.89 9.15 -15.42
C ARG A 137 22.23 8.45 -15.55
N LYS A 138 23.28 9.24 -15.80
CA LYS A 138 24.67 8.75 -15.84
C LYS A 138 25.07 8.13 -14.50
N PRO A 139 25.97 7.15 -14.46
CA PRO A 139 26.37 6.48 -13.21
C PRO A 139 26.82 7.45 -12.11
N GLU A 140 27.59 8.48 -12.46
CA GLU A 140 28.05 9.51 -11.53
C GLU A 140 26.88 10.31 -10.93
N GLU A 141 25.92 10.73 -11.75
CA GLU A 141 24.73 11.46 -11.30
C GLU A 141 23.85 10.57 -10.37
N ARG A 142 23.72 9.30 -10.73
CA ARG A 142 23.03 8.31 -9.88
C ARG A 142 23.71 8.17 -8.51
N ALA A 143 25.05 8.08 -8.50
CA ALA A 143 25.83 8.01 -7.27
C ALA A 143 25.62 9.27 -6.41
N ASN A 144 25.62 10.46 -7.02
CA ASN A 144 25.39 11.72 -6.33
C ASN A 144 23.97 11.79 -5.72
N VAL A 145 22.95 11.41 -6.47
CA VAL A 145 21.56 11.35 -5.98
C VAL A 145 21.44 10.35 -4.82
N ARG A 146 22.03 9.15 -4.98
CA ARG A 146 22.02 8.13 -3.94
C ARG A 146 22.70 8.61 -2.67
N ALA A 147 23.89 9.21 -2.77
CA ALA A 147 24.61 9.72 -1.61
C ALA A 147 23.84 10.83 -0.90
N ALA A 148 23.23 11.76 -1.65
CA ALA A 148 22.39 12.80 -1.08
C ALA A 148 21.15 12.24 -0.37
N HIS A 149 20.49 11.25 -0.98
CA HIS A 149 19.32 10.60 -0.39
C HIS A 149 19.67 9.78 0.87
N ALA A 150 20.82 9.11 0.89
CA ALA A 150 21.28 8.35 2.07
C ALA A 150 21.45 9.22 3.33
N ALA A 151 21.74 10.50 3.16
CA ALA A 151 21.86 11.49 4.25
C ALA A 151 20.55 12.25 4.55
N GLY A 152 19.45 11.91 3.91
CA GLY A 152 18.22 12.67 3.94
C GLY A 152 17.14 12.12 4.87
N THR A 153 15.87 12.37 4.49
CA THR A 153 14.67 11.89 5.20
C THR A 153 14.51 10.37 5.13
N ASP A 154 13.55 9.81 5.86
CA ASP A 154 13.26 8.36 5.82
C ASP A 154 12.93 7.89 4.40
N ASP A 155 12.09 8.61 3.68
CA ASP A 155 11.77 8.31 2.28
C ASP A 155 12.99 8.37 1.37
N GLN A 156 13.85 9.36 1.56
CA GLN A 156 15.09 9.48 0.81
C GLN A 156 16.04 8.31 1.09
N ARG A 157 16.22 7.94 2.35
CA ARG A 157 17.04 6.78 2.74
C ARG A 157 16.48 5.47 2.14
N ALA A 158 15.16 5.30 2.17
CA ALA A 158 14.52 4.15 1.54
C ALA A 158 14.74 4.12 0.02
N LEU A 159 14.64 5.26 -0.66
CA LEU A 159 14.98 5.37 -2.10
C LEU A 159 16.44 5.05 -2.37
N ALA A 160 17.38 5.53 -1.55
CA ALA A 160 18.80 5.23 -1.70
C ALA A 160 19.08 3.72 -1.60
N ALA A 161 18.44 3.04 -0.64
CA ALA A 161 18.54 1.59 -0.50
C ALA A 161 17.98 0.83 -1.72
N TRP A 162 16.88 1.30 -2.30
CA TRP A 162 16.34 0.73 -3.53
C TRP A 162 17.23 1.00 -4.74
N MET A 163 17.82 2.19 -4.86
CA MET A 163 18.79 2.51 -5.92
C MET A 163 20.00 1.56 -5.85
N GLU A 164 20.52 1.29 -4.66
CA GLU A 164 21.62 0.36 -4.44
C GLU A 164 21.23 -1.09 -4.83
N ARG A 165 20.07 -1.56 -4.36
CA ARG A 165 19.55 -2.92 -4.59
C ARG A 165 19.30 -3.22 -6.07
N LEU A 166 18.88 -2.24 -6.84
CA LEU A 166 18.55 -2.38 -8.27
C LEU A 166 19.67 -1.94 -9.20
N GLY A 167 20.91 -1.85 -8.73
CA GLY A 167 22.09 -1.61 -9.54
C GLY A 167 22.30 -0.12 -9.84
N GLY A 168 22.14 0.68 -8.82
CA GLY A 168 22.47 2.11 -8.86
C GLY A 168 23.95 2.37 -8.82
#